data_677ce3d71d2d805920a2b368319fcc5a
#
_entry.id   677ce3d71d2d805920a2b368319fcc5a
#
_cell.length_a   1.000
_cell.length_b   1.000
_cell.length_c   1.000
_cell.angle_alpha   90.00
_cell.angle_beta   90.00
_cell.angle_gamma   90.00
#
_symmetry.space_group_name_H-M   'P 1'
#
loop_
_entity.id
_entity.type
_entity.pdbx_description
1 polymer ?
#
loop_
_entity_poly.entity_id
_entity_poly.type
_entity_poly.pdbx_seq_one_letter_code
_entity_poly.pdbx_strand_id
1 'polypeptide(L)'
;DLGGQNSLGVVYTDRMHGDWANRVFALDGNLIANDTYSIRAQTGFSSTTDIDGIAPMWNASANVSTRKWSGGVNTSGYHADFDPAVGFLSRGNQVTIGASAVRTFYGKEGAFLERSSFSVRLTGAWEYQGFFDGDDPEDIRFYPTFNFQMRGGWNLNIFTWIETFGYPGNFFTHYYLKTDTGFEPYKGVPNLFNIGPMISLSTPQ
;
A
#
# COMPACT_ATOMS: atom_id res chain seq x y z
N ASP A 1 18.94 15.87 -11.72
CA ASP A 1 18.71 14.92 -12.83
C ASP A 1 19.99 14.11 -13.04
N LEU A 2 19.88 12.78 -13.03
CA LEU A 2 21.01 11.86 -13.19
C LEU A 2 21.10 11.32 -14.63
N GLY A 3 20.36 11.93 -15.54
CA GLY A 3 20.24 11.51 -16.93
C GLY A 3 19.14 10.46 -17.16
N GLY A 4 18.54 10.48 -18.34
CA GLY A 4 17.37 9.66 -18.65
C GLY A 4 16.16 10.02 -17.80
N GLN A 5 15.55 9.01 -17.17
CA GLN A 5 14.44 9.18 -16.23
C GLN A 5 14.84 9.03 -14.76
N ASN A 6 16.16 9.10 -14.49
CA ASN A 6 16.70 8.95 -13.15
C ASN A 6 16.71 10.29 -12.42
N SER A 7 16.34 10.30 -11.15
CA SER A 7 16.28 11.54 -10.37
C SER A 7 16.65 11.28 -8.91
N LEU A 8 17.18 12.32 -8.29
CA LEU A 8 17.30 12.46 -6.85
C LEU A 8 16.62 13.76 -6.44
N GLY A 9 15.89 13.73 -5.35
CA GLY A 9 15.18 14.87 -4.78
C GLY A 9 15.46 15.03 -3.28
N VAL A 10 15.34 16.27 -2.84
CA VAL A 10 15.41 16.66 -1.42
C VAL A 10 14.20 17.55 -1.13
N VAL A 11 13.51 17.27 -0.04
CA VAL A 11 12.42 18.10 0.45
C VAL A 11 12.74 18.55 1.86
N TYR A 12 12.59 19.84 2.10
CA TYR A 12 12.59 20.40 3.44
C TYR A 12 11.37 21.30 3.60
N THR A 13 10.63 21.09 4.67
CA THR A 13 9.52 21.97 5.05
C THR A 13 9.66 22.40 6.49
N ASP A 14 9.29 23.65 6.77
CA ASP A 14 9.28 24.22 8.10
C ASP A 14 7.96 24.99 8.28
N ARG A 15 7.16 24.59 9.24
CA ARG A 15 5.93 25.28 9.64
C ARG A 15 6.03 25.69 11.08
N MET A 16 5.91 27.00 11.32
CA MET A 16 6.01 27.60 12.64
C MET A 16 4.75 28.37 13.00
N HIS A 17 4.35 28.31 14.26
CA HIS A 17 3.27 29.09 14.83
C HIS A 17 3.53 29.35 16.32
N GLY A 18 3.92 30.60 16.67
CA GLY A 18 4.41 30.90 18.00
C GLY A 18 5.66 30.10 18.35
N ASP A 19 5.63 29.43 19.49
CA ASP A 19 6.71 28.52 19.93
C ASP A 19 6.62 27.10 19.34
N TRP A 20 5.55 26.79 18.63
CA TRP A 20 5.39 25.51 17.97
C TRP A 20 6.04 25.50 16.58
N ALA A 21 6.78 24.43 16.30
CA ALA A 21 7.39 24.19 15.00
C ALA A 21 7.28 22.72 14.60
N ASN A 22 7.04 22.48 13.31
CA ASN A 22 7.12 21.17 12.68
C ASN A 22 8.05 21.26 11.48
N ARG A 23 9.07 20.42 11.45
CA ARG A 23 10.09 20.35 10.40
C ARG A 23 10.10 18.97 9.80
N VAL A 24 10.08 18.90 8.48
CA VAL A 24 10.20 17.64 7.73
C VAL A 24 11.38 17.73 6.80
N PHE A 25 12.22 16.71 6.83
CA PHE A 25 13.28 16.49 5.85
C PHE A 25 13.06 15.15 5.18
N ALA A 26 13.16 15.11 3.84
CA ALA A 26 13.08 13.88 3.09
C ALA A 26 14.04 13.88 1.89
N LEU A 27 14.49 12.68 1.56
CA LEU A 27 15.27 12.36 0.37
C LEU A 27 14.48 11.37 -0.46
N ASP A 28 14.43 11.55 -1.77
CA ASP A 28 13.84 10.60 -2.69
C ASP A 28 14.76 10.31 -3.88
N GLY A 29 14.59 9.12 -4.44
CA GLY A 29 15.32 8.68 -5.61
C GLY A 29 14.45 7.81 -6.51
N ASN A 30 14.64 7.97 -7.82
CA ASN A 30 14.04 7.14 -8.85
C ASN A 30 15.14 6.69 -9.82
N LEU A 31 15.25 5.37 -9.99
CA LEU A 31 16.19 4.74 -10.90
C LEU A 31 15.44 3.83 -11.87
N ILE A 32 15.69 4.00 -13.17
CA ILE A 32 15.12 3.18 -14.23
C ILE A 32 16.26 2.59 -15.05
N ALA A 33 16.28 1.26 -15.15
CA ALA A 33 17.30 0.53 -15.90
C ALA A 33 16.62 -0.22 -17.06
N ASN A 34 17.12 0.01 -18.28
CA ASN A 34 16.69 -0.67 -19.52
C ASN A 34 15.16 -0.66 -19.73
N ASP A 35 14.46 0.39 -19.31
CA ASP A 35 12.99 0.53 -19.38
C ASP A 35 12.21 -0.68 -18.78
N THR A 36 12.91 -1.59 -18.12
CA THR A 36 12.38 -2.85 -17.62
C THR A 36 12.34 -2.86 -16.10
N TYR A 37 13.35 -2.31 -15.45
CA TYR A 37 13.48 -2.30 -14.01
C TYR A 37 13.35 -0.88 -13.49
N SER A 38 12.57 -0.70 -12.43
CA SER A 38 12.50 0.57 -11.72
C SER A 38 12.63 0.36 -10.22
N ILE A 39 13.40 1.24 -9.59
CA ILE A 39 13.51 1.33 -8.13
C ILE A 39 13.16 2.76 -7.74
N ARG A 40 12.26 2.90 -6.79
CA ARG A 40 11.93 4.18 -6.16
C ARG A 40 12.10 4.03 -4.67
N ALA A 41 12.72 5.02 -4.08
CA ALA A 41 12.86 5.07 -2.64
C ALA A 41 12.71 6.51 -2.14
N GLN A 42 12.07 6.66 -1.01
CA GLN A 42 11.97 7.90 -0.26
C GLN A 42 12.21 7.57 1.20
N THR A 43 12.98 8.38 1.89
CA THR A 43 13.14 8.33 3.34
C THR A 43 13.16 9.73 3.91
N GLY A 44 12.69 9.87 5.13
CA GLY A 44 12.67 11.17 5.78
C GLY A 44 12.31 11.05 7.25
N PHE A 45 12.20 12.20 7.88
CA PHE A 45 11.76 12.30 9.26
C PHE A 45 11.04 13.63 9.50
N SER A 46 10.15 13.64 10.48
CA SER A 46 9.60 14.85 11.06
C SER A 46 10.15 15.09 12.47
N SER A 47 10.19 16.34 12.87
CA SER A 47 10.49 16.79 14.22
C SER A 47 9.50 17.87 14.60
N THR A 48 8.79 17.69 15.71
CA THR A 48 7.75 18.59 16.20
C THR A 48 8.11 19.05 17.61
N THR A 49 7.87 20.31 17.94
CA THR A 49 8.27 20.92 19.23
C THR A 49 7.77 20.15 20.45
N ASP A 50 6.56 19.58 20.38
CA ASP A 50 5.90 18.90 21.50
C ASP A 50 6.24 17.40 21.57
N ILE A 51 7.11 16.91 20.67
CA ILE A 51 7.48 15.50 20.57
C ILE A 51 9.00 15.38 20.66
N ASP A 52 9.48 14.62 21.63
CA ASP A 52 10.90 14.36 21.79
C ASP A 52 11.46 13.49 20.66
N GLY A 53 12.52 13.95 20.03
CA GLY A 53 13.25 13.22 19.01
C GLY A 53 12.78 13.47 17.58
N ILE A 54 12.98 12.46 16.74
CA ILE A 54 12.62 12.47 15.32
C ILE A 54 11.73 11.26 15.00
N ALA A 55 10.74 11.49 14.18
CA ALA A 55 9.81 10.45 13.73
C ALA A 55 10.12 10.08 12.27
N PRO A 56 10.68 8.88 12.00
CA PRO A 56 11.10 8.49 10.67
C PRO A 56 9.93 8.01 9.80
N MET A 57 10.17 8.09 8.48
CA MET A 57 9.32 7.47 7.46
C MET A 57 10.16 6.91 6.32
N TRP A 58 9.63 5.91 5.62
CA TRP A 58 10.17 5.43 4.35
C TRP A 58 9.08 4.95 3.40
N ASN A 59 9.37 5.02 2.12
CA ASN A 59 8.66 4.34 1.04
C ASN A 59 9.71 3.77 0.09
N ALA A 60 9.58 2.51 -0.29
CA ALA A 60 10.45 1.91 -1.28
C ALA A 60 9.68 0.95 -2.17
N SER A 61 10.04 0.89 -3.45
CA SER A 61 9.51 -0.09 -4.38
C SER A 61 10.54 -0.49 -5.41
N ALA A 62 10.50 -1.76 -5.80
CA ALA A 62 11.28 -2.29 -6.91
C ALA A 62 10.33 -3.06 -7.83
N ASN A 63 10.36 -2.74 -9.13
CA ASN A 63 9.44 -3.31 -10.10
C ASN A 63 10.19 -3.81 -11.32
N VAL A 64 9.63 -4.85 -11.93
CA VAL A 64 10.01 -5.37 -13.24
C VAL A 64 8.80 -5.35 -14.17
N SER A 65 9.00 -4.92 -15.41
CA SER A 65 7.93 -4.89 -16.41
C SER A 65 8.46 -5.35 -17.76
N THR A 66 7.99 -6.51 -18.19
CA THR A 66 8.28 -7.08 -19.49
C THR A 66 6.97 -7.38 -20.23
N ARG A 67 7.04 -7.75 -21.50
CA ARG A 67 5.85 -8.08 -22.29
C ARG A 67 5.00 -9.21 -21.67
N LYS A 68 5.63 -10.21 -21.02
CA LYS A 68 4.93 -11.40 -20.52
C LYS A 68 4.89 -11.49 -19.00
N TRP A 69 5.77 -10.78 -18.31
CA TRP A 69 5.88 -10.77 -16.88
C TRP A 69 5.98 -9.35 -16.37
N SER A 70 5.27 -9.04 -15.33
CA SER A 70 5.51 -7.86 -14.51
C SER A 70 5.29 -8.20 -13.05
N GLY A 71 5.89 -7.42 -12.19
CA GLY A 71 5.72 -7.59 -10.75
C GLY A 71 6.63 -6.64 -9.99
N GLY A 72 6.51 -6.67 -8.69
CA GLY A 72 7.32 -5.85 -7.83
C GLY A 72 7.08 -6.12 -6.37
N VAL A 73 7.94 -5.50 -5.58
CA VAL A 73 7.83 -5.44 -4.13
C VAL A 73 7.79 -4.00 -3.69
N ASN A 74 7.08 -3.71 -2.62
CA ASN A 74 7.04 -2.38 -2.02
C ASN A 74 7.00 -2.48 -0.50
N THR A 75 7.51 -1.47 0.16
CA THR A 75 7.39 -1.27 1.60
C THR A 75 7.18 0.20 1.91
N SER A 76 6.43 0.46 2.93
CA SER A 76 6.33 1.80 3.53
C SER A 76 6.27 1.68 5.04
N GLY A 77 6.81 2.66 5.74
CA GLY A 77 6.73 2.77 7.18
C GLY A 77 6.59 4.23 7.60
N TYR A 78 5.73 4.46 8.57
CA TYR A 78 5.50 5.77 9.17
C TYR A 78 5.46 5.60 10.68
N HIS A 79 6.43 6.21 11.37
CA HIS A 79 6.43 6.24 12.83
C HIS A 79 5.12 6.81 13.38
N ALA A 80 4.74 6.44 14.60
CA ALA A 80 3.50 6.92 15.24
C ALA A 80 3.42 8.46 15.26
N ASP A 81 4.54 9.10 15.53
CA ASP A 81 4.66 10.55 15.67
C ASP A 81 5.08 11.27 14.37
N PHE A 82 5.14 10.55 13.24
CA PHE A 82 5.45 11.19 11.96
C PHE A 82 4.29 12.09 11.54
N ASP A 83 4.54 13.38 11.52
CA ASP A 83 3.57 14.42 11.14
C ASP A 83 4.13 15.33 10.03
N PRO A 84 3.61 15.23 8.80
CA PRO A 84 3.91 16.17 7.74
C PRO A 84 2.92 17.35 7.79
N ALA A 85 3.07 18.27 8.73
CA ALA A 85 2.13 19.38 8.99
C ALA A 85 1.80 20.27 7.78
N VAL A 86 2.58 20.22 6.70
CA VAL A 86 2.32 20.88 5.40
C VAL A 86 1.92 19.86 4.31
N GLY A 87 1.72 18.61 4.68
CA GLY A 87 1.35 17.51 3.79
C GLY A 87 0.08 16.81 4.25
N PHE A 88 -0.18 15.66 3.66
CA PHE A 88 -1.28 14.77 4.03
C PHE A 88 -0.77 13.34 4.20
N LEU A 89 -1.06 12.76 5.35
CA LEU A 89 -0.83 11.36 5.64
C LEU A 89 -2.18 10.72 6.01
N SER A 90 -2.63 9.77 5.19
CA SER A 90 -3.93 9.12 5.41
C SER A 90 -3.92 8.20 6.64
N ARG A 91 -2.79 7.56 6.92
CA ARG A 91 -2.60 6.67 8.07
C ARG A 91 -1.12 6.68 8.47
N GLY A 92 -0.84 7.06 9.71
CA GLY A 92 0.45 6.92 10.38
C GLY A 92 0.51 5.64 11.21
N ASN A 93 1.57 5.48 11.99
CA ASN A 93 1.81 4.34 12.89
C ASN A 93 1.67 2.98 12.21
N GLN A 94 2.24 2.84 11.01
CA GLN A 94 2.05 1.63 10.21
C GLN A 94 3.30 1.28 9.40
N VAL A 95 3.60 -0.01 9.31
CA VAL A 95 4.48 -0.60 8.29
C VAL A 95 3.63 -1.44 7.33
N THR A 96 3.87 -1.27 6.04
CA THR A 96 3.24 -2.09 5.00
C THR A 96 4.32 -2.74 4.14
N ILE A 97 4.15 -4.02 3.83
CA ILE A 97 4.96 -4.76 2.88
C ILE A 97 4.05 -5.39 1.85
N GLY A 98 4.35 -5.19 0.57
CA GLY A 98 3.57 -5.73 -0.52
C GLY A 98 4.44 -6.40 -1.59
N ALA A 99 3.87 -7.40 -2.25
CA ALA A 99 4.43 -8.03 -3.42
C ALA A 99 3.34 -8.28 -4.46
N SER A 100 3.70 -8.18 -5.72
CA SER A 100 2.79 -8.48 -6.82
C SER A 100 3.51 -9.18 -7.96
N ALA A 101 2.80 -10.04 -8.67
CA ALA A 101 3.29 -10.68 -9.88
C ALA A 101 2.14 -10.81 -10.88
N VAL A 102 2.46 -10.62 -12.15
CA VAL A 102 1.52 -10.76 -13.27
C VAL A 102 2.16 -11.61 -14.35
N ARG A 103 1.44 -12.60 -14.83
CA ARG A 103 1.78 -13.37 -16.02
C ARG A 103 0.77 -13.09 -17.12
N THR A 104 1.24 -12.67 -18.29
CA THR A 104 0.40 -12.42 -19.46
C THR A 104 0.66 -13.49 -20.54
N PHE A 105 -0.40 -13.99 -21.11
CA PHE A 105 -0.42 -14.93 -22.23
C PHE A 105 -1.10 -14.24 -23.41
N TYR A 106 -0.56 -14.42 -24.60
CA TYR A 106 -1.10 -13.89 -25.85
C TYR A 106 -1.58 -15.06 -26.71
N GLY A 107 -2.80 -14.93 -27.22
CA GLY A 107 -3.35 -15.85 -28.21
C GLY A 107 -2.60 -15.77 -29.53
N LYS A 108 -2.76 -16.79 -30.37
CA LYS A 108 -2.33 -16.74 -31.76
C LYS A 108 -3.25 -15.80 -32.54
N GLU A 109 -2.79 -15.32 -33.69
CA GLU A 109 -3.62 -14.54 -34.59
C GLU A 109 -4.95 -15.25 -34.89
N GLY A 110 -6.06 -14.54 -34.77
CA GLY A 110 -7.41 -15.07 -34.96
C GLY A 110 -7.97 -15.95 -33.83
N ALA A 111 -7.23 -16.15 -32.74
CA ALA A 111 -7.74 -16.89 -31.59
C ALA A 111 -8.94 -16.17 -30.92
N PHE A 112 -9.86 -16.95 -30.37
CA PHE A 112 -10.98 -16.40 -29.58
C PHE A 112 -10.49 -15.67 -28.35
N LEU A 113 -9.52 -16.27 -27.62
CA LEU A 113 -8.85 -15.65 -26.49
C LEU A 113 -7.60 -14.92 -26.98
N GLU A 114 -7.68 -13.60 -27.11
CA GLU A 114 -6.60 -12.76 -27.63
C GLU A 114 -5.50 -12.53 -26.59
N ARG A 115 -5.91 -12.36 -25.34
CA ARG A 115 -5.00 -12.12 -24.22
C ARG A 115 -5.61 -12.65 -22.93
N SER A 116 -4.81 -13.27 -22.09
CA SER A 116 -5.18 -13.55 -20.71
C SER A 116 -4.05 -13.17 -19.77
N SER A 117 -4.39 -12.81 -18.56
CA SER A 117 -3.41 -12.57 -17.50
C SER A 117 -3.89 -13.15 -16.18
N PHE A 118 -2.93 -13.67 -15.46
CA PHE A 118 -3.09 -14.04 -14.06
C PHE A 118 -2.21 -13.11 -13.24
N SER A 119 -2.77 -12.48 -12.22
CA SER A 119 -2.05 -11.65 -11.27
C SER A 119 -2.33 -12.05 -9.83
N VAL A 120 -1.32 -11.87 -9.00
CA VAL A 120 -1.44 -12.01 -7.55
C VAL A 120 -0.89 -10.76 -6.90
N ARG A 121 -1.54 -10.33 -5.82
CA ARG A 121 -1.03 -9.31 -4.92
C ARG A 121 -1.14 -9.84 -3.50
N LEU A 122 -0.04 -9.72 -2.77
CA LEU A 122 0.05 -10.01 -1.35
C LEU A 122 0.45 -8.73 -0.62
N THR A 123 -0.23 -8.40 0.45
CA THR A 123 0.10 -7.24 1.29
C THR A 123 -0.07 -7.61 2.75
N GLY A 124 0.91 -7.26 3.58
CA GLY A 124 0.81 -7.28 5.03
C GLY A 124 0.93 -5.88 5.59
N ALA A 125 0.21 -5.59 6.66
CA ALA A 125 0.28 -4.32 7.38
C ALA A 125 0.39 -4.58 8.88
N TRP A 126 1.28 -3.83 9.53
CA TRP A 126 1.61 -3.94 10.96
C TRP A 126 1.51 -2.57 11.61
N GLU A 127 1.24 -2.51 12.88
CA GLU A 127 1.60 -1.35 13.68
C GLU A 127 3.11 -1.10 13.59
N TYR A 128 3.54 0.18 13.60
CA TYR A 128 4.95 0.52 13.36
C TYR A 128 5.90 -0.16 14.35
N GLN A 129 5.65 0.00 15.64
CA GLN A 129 6.52 -0.60 16.66
C GLN A 129 6.38 -2.13 16.69
N GLY A 130 5.14 -2.64 16.58
CA GLY A 130 4.85 -4.07 16.57
C GLY A 130 5.58 -4.82 15.43
N PHE A 131 5.79 -4.17 14.28
CA PHE A 131 6.60 -4.74 13.20
C PHE A 131 8.05 -5.05 13.64
N PHE A 132 8.69 -4.14 14.38
CA PHE A 132 10.06 -4.34 14.87
C PHE A 132 10.14 -5.28 16.07
N ASP A 133 9.06 -5.36 16.84
CA ASP A 133 8.95 -6.27 17.99
C ASP A 133 8.59 -7.70 17.56
N GLY A 134 8.22 -7.90 16.29
CA GLY A 134 7.90 -9.20 15.71
C GLY A 134 6.45 -9.62 15.95
N ASP A 135 5.56 -8.66 16.12
CA ASP A 135 4.11 -8.92 16.26
C ASP A 135 3.50 -9.43 14.95
N ASP A 136 2.37 -10.09 15.06
CA ASP A 136 1.57 -10.51 13.93
C ASP A 136 1.01 -9.30 13.16
N PRO A 137 0.84 -9.41 11.82
CA PRO A 137 0.26 -8.35 11.04
C PRO A 137 -1.20 -8.08 11.42
N GLU A 138 -1.59 -6.81 11.46
CA GLU A 138 -2.98 -6.40 11.64
C GLU A 138 -3.85 -6.80 10.44
N ASP A 139 -3.29 -6.66 9.23
CA ASP A 139 -3.96 -6.99 7.98
C ASP A 139 -3.06 -7.87 7.11
N ILE A 140 -3.64 -8.94 6.55
CA ILE A 140 -3.05 -9.70 5.44
C ILE A 140 -4.06 -9.72 4.32
N ARG A 141 -3.61 -9.41 3.09
CA ARG A 141 -4.46 -9.36 1.90
C ARG A 141 -3.83 -10.15 0.78
N PHE A 142 -4.56 -11.11 0.24
CA PHE A 142 -4.17 -11.89 -0.92
C PHE A 142 -5.24 -11.78 -2.00
N TYR A 143 -4.86 -11.21 -3.15
CA TYR A 143 -5.76 -10.86 -4.23
C TYR A 143 -5.34 -11.53 -5.54
N PRO A 144 -5.78 -12.76 -5.81
CA PRO A 144 -5.65 -13.36 -7.13
C PRO A 144 -6.67 -12.77 -8.10
N THR A 145 -6.23 -12.50 -9.33
CA THR A 145 -7.08 -11.94 -10.38
C THR A 145 -6.79 -12.63 -11.71
N PHE A 146 -7.83 -12.98 -12.43
CA PHE A 146 -7.78 -13.47 -13.79
C PHE A 146 -8.47 -12.50 -14.73
N ASN A 147 -7.80 -12.12 -15.81
CA ASN A 147 -8.35 -11.29 -16.86
C ASN A 147 -8.30 -12.05 -18.19
N PHE A 148 -9.41 -11.99 -18.92
CA PHE A 148 -9.53 -12.61 -20.23
C PHE A 148 -10.07 -11.57 -21.21
N GLN A 149 -9.27 -11.26 -22.23
CA GLN A 149 -9.66 -10.42 -23.35
C GLN A 149 -9.96 -11.33 -24.53
N MET A 150 -11.19 -11.29 -24.96
CA MET A 150 -11.70 -12.16 -26.01
C MET A 150 -12.00 -11.37 -27.28
N ARG A 151 -12.00 -12.08 -28.38
CA ARG A 151 -12.30 -11.54 -29.70
C ARG A 151 -13.65 -10.82 -29.73
N GLY A 152 -13.72 -9.69 -30.43
CA GLY A 152 -14.92 -8.88 -30.51
C GLY A 152 -15.10 -7.92 -29.34
N GLY A 153 -14.07 -7.69 -28.52
CA GLY A 153 -14.09 -6.69 -27.45
C GLY A 153 -14.70 -7.15 -26.12
N TRP A 154 -14.95 -8.46 -25.97
CA TRP A 154 -15.41 -8.99 -24.69
C TRP A 154 -14.27 -9.08 -23.68
N ASN A 155 -14.55 -8.69 -22.43
CA ASN A 155 -13.59 -8.80 -21.33
C ASN A 155 -14.25 -9.46 -20.13
N LEU A 156 -13.62 -10.53 -19.61
CA LEU A 156 -14.00 -11.18 -18.37
C LEU A 156 -12.91 -10.94 -17.32
N ASN A 157 -13.30 -10.41 -16.18
CA ASN A 157 -12.46 -10.27 -15.00
C ASN A 157 -13.02 -11.13 -13.87
N ILE A 158 -12.16 -11.93 -13.24
CA ILE A 158 -12.46 -12.70 -12.04
C ILE A 158 -11.45 -12.25 -10.98
N PHE A 159 -11.95 -11.59 -9.96
CA PHE A 159 -11.18 -11.10 -8.83
C PHE A 159 -11.64 -11.78 -7.56
N THR A 160 -10.72 -12.19 -6.71
CA THR A 160 -11.03 -12.72 -5.39
C THR A 160 -10.24 -11.93 -4.36
N TRP A 161 -10.89 -11.56 -3.27
CA TRP A 161 -10.22 -11.08 -2.07
C TRP A 161 -10.24 -12.15 -1.00
N ILE A 162 -9.08 -12.37 -0.40
CA ILE A 162 -8.87 -13.24 0.75
C ILE A 162 -8.05 -12.38 1.70
N GLU A 163 -8.67 -11.92 2.79
CA GLU A 163 -8.04 -10.92 3.62
C GLU A 163 -8.44 -11.05 5.09
N THR A 164 -7.56 -10.56 5.95
CA THR A 164 -7.88 -10.30 7.34
C THR A 164 -7.88 -8.80 7.58
N PHE A 165 -8.76 -8.35 8.45
CA PHE A 165 -8.79 -6.96 8.91
C PHE A 165 -8.60 -6.93 10.42
N GLY A 166 -7.59 -6.17 10.87
CA GLY A 166 -7.45 -5.72 12.24
C GLY A 166 -7.73 -4.23 12.32
N TYR A 167 -8.72 -3.86 13.11
CA TYR A 167 -8.96 -2.45 13.40
C TYR A 167 -8.36 -2.14 14.76
N PRO A 168 -7.34 -1.27 14.86
CA PRO A 168 -6.79 -0.87 16.14
C PRO A 168 -7.88 -0.24 17.01
N GLY A 169 -7.89 -0.59 18.29
CA GLY A 169 -8.94 -0.17 19.24
C GLY A 169 -9.11 1.34 19.36
N ASN A 170 -8.07 2.12 19.03
CA ASN A 170 -8.10 3.58 19.03
C ASN A 170 -9.04 4.18 17.96
N PHE A 171 -9.41 3.45 16.91
CA PHE A 171 -10.44 3.90 15.96
C PHE A 171 -11.84 3.91 16.56
N PHE A 172 -12.05 3.23 17.67
CA PHE A 172 -13.36 3.02 18.26
C PHE A 172 -13.55 3.68 19.62
N THR A 173 -12.68 4.62 20.01
CA THR A 173 -12.69 5.29 21.31
C THR A 173 -14.00 5.98 21.67
N HIS A 174 -14.83 6.29 20.67
CA HIS A 174 -16.14 6.94 20.84
C HIS A 174 -17.32 5.96 20.69
N TYR A 175 -17.06 4.67 20.49
CA TYR A 175 -18.11 3.66 20.32
C TYR A 175 -18.26 2.81 21.56
N TYR A 176 -19.51 2.52 21.91
CA TYR A 176 -19.88 1.71 23.06
C TYR A 176 -20.88 0.64 22.66
N LEU A 177 -20.70 -0.55 23.20
CA LEU A 177 -21.68 -1.62 23.13
C LEU A 177 -22.70 -1.45 24.26
N LYS A 178 -23.99 -1.51 23.93
CA LYS A 178 -25.04 -1.60 24.93
C LYS A 178 -25.13 -3.06 25.40
N THR A 179 -24.89 -3.30 26.67
CA THR A 179 -25.04 -4.60 27.34
C THR A 179 -26.23 -4.56 28.29
N ASP A 180 -26.59 -5.71 28.84
CA ASP A 180 -27.68 -5.79 29.84
C ASP A 180 -27.35 -5.04 31.12
N THR A 181 -26.07 -4.79 31.40
CA THR A 181 -25.56 -4.11 32.61
C THR A 181 -25.17 -2.65 32.37
N GLY A 182 -25.25 -2.14 31.11
CA GLY A 182 -24.88 -0.77 30.79
C GLY A 182 -24.19 -0.61 29.44
N PHE A 183 -23.21 0.29 29.38
CA PHE A 183 -22.41 0.54 28.16
C PHE A 183 -20.97 0.16 28.42
N GLU A 184 -20.39 -0.65 27.52
CA GLU A 184 -18.98 -1.01 27.54
C GLU A 184 -18.25 -0.43 26.33
N PRO A 185 -16.99 0.05 26.45
CA PRO A 185 -16.23 0.54 25.32
C PRO A 185 -16.09 -0.54 24.24
N TYR A 186 -16.40 -0.20 23.00
CA TYR A 186 -16.18 -1.11 21.88
C TYR A 186 -14.69 -1.15 21.54
N LYS A 187 -14.10 -2.33 21.57
CA LYS A 187 -12.67 -2.55 21.32
C LYS A 187 -12.35 -2.97 19.87
N GLY A 188 -13.36 -3.03 19.03
CA GLY A 188 -13.24 -3.59 17.68
C GLY A 188 -13.27 -5.13 17.71
N VAL A 189 -13.19 -5.71 16.54
CA VAL A 189 -13.00 -7.16 16.37
C VAL A 189 -11.66 -7.35 15.70
N PRO A 190 -10.65 -7.89 16.38
CA PRO A 190 -9.36 -8.16 15.78
C PRO A 190 -9.49 -9.30 14.74
N ASN A 191 -8.75 -9.21 13.64
CA ASN A 191 -8.57 -10.26 12.65
C ASN A 191 -9.87 -10.82 12.03
N LEU A 192 -10.75 -9.95 11.56
CA LEU A 192 -11.90 -10.36 10.76
C LEU A 192 -11.41 -10.97 9.45
N PHE A 193 -11.70 -12.26 9.26
CA PHE A 193 -11.46 -12.93 7.99
C PHE A 193 -12.57 -12.60 6.99
N ASN A 194 -12.18 -12.20 5.77
CA ASN A 194 -13.07 -11.87 4.69
C ASN A 194 -12.63 -12.56 3.40
N ILE A 195 -13.57 -13.18 2.71
CA ILE A 195 -13.35 -13.79 1.40
C ILE A 195 -14.55 -13.55 0.50
N GLY A 196 -14.29 -13.18 -0.74
CA GLY A 196 -15.36 -13.02 -1.73
C GLY A 196 -14.84 -12.97 -3.16
N PRO A 197 -15.58 -13.53 -4.11
CA PRO A 197 -15.33 -13.38 -5.53
C PRO A 197 -16.09 -12.19 -6.11
N MET A 198 -15.51 -11.56 -7.11
CA MET A 198 -16.18 -10.63 -8.01
C MET A 198 -15.94 -11.08 -9.45
N ILE A 199 -17.03 -11.23 -10.20
CA ILE A 199 -16.97 -11.54 -11.63
C ILE A 199 -17.57 -10.37 -12.39
N SER A 200 -16.82 -9.85 -13.34
CA SER A 200 -17.24 -8.75 -14.21
C SER A 200 -17.08 -9.14 -15.66
N LEU A 201 -18.14 -9.00 -16.43
CA LEU A 201 -18.15 -9.23 -17.85
C LEU A 201 -18.51 -7.91 -18.56
N SER A 202 -17.58 -7.40 -19.37
CA SER A 202 -17.83 -6.26 -20.24
C SER A 202 -18.07 -6.73 -21.66
N THR A 203 -19.15 -6.23 -22.27
CA THR A 203 -19.51 -6.52 -23.65
C THR A 203 -19.08 -5.39 -24.57
N PRO A 204 -18.81 -5.63 -25.84
CA PRO A 204 -18.63 -4.58 -26.84
C PRO A 204 -19.92 -3.73 -26.95
N GLN A 205 -19.75 -2.45 -27.21
CA GLN A 205 -20.86 -1.53 -27.57
C GLN A 205 -21.22 -1.68 -29.03
#